data_9d326406bbc5e201e9620d1b98965d78
#
_entry.id   9d326406bbc5e201e9620d1b98965d78
#
_cell.length_a   1.000
_cell.length_b   1.000
_cell.length_c   1.000
_cell.angle_alpha   90.00
_cell.angle_beta   90.00
_cell.angle_gamma   90.00
#
_symmetry.space_group_name_H-M   'P 1'
#
loop_
_entity.id
_entity.type
_entity.pdbx_description
1 polymer ?
#
loop_
_entity_poly.entity_id
_entity_poly.type
_entity_poly.pdbx_seq_one_letter_code
_entity_poly.pdbx_strand_id
1 'polypeptide(L)'
;MTDTNQDLDAIVGQKYRHGFVTDIESDTVPPGLDEDVIRLISRKKGEPQFMLDWRLRSYRHWLSMQPPDWAQLSIAPMDYQAISYYSAPRSKTDGPKSLAEVDPKLLATYEKLGVPLHERARLAGVAVDAVFDSVSVATTFKGRLAKAGVIFCPFSDAVREHPELIERYLGSVVPYTDNYFATLNSAVFTDGSFVYVPKGVRCPMELSTYFRINEAKTGQFERTLIIADEGSHVSYLEGCTAPMRDENQLHAAVVELVAMASAEIKYSTVQNWYPGDEEGRGGIYNFVTKRGECRGADSRISWTQVETGSAITWKYPSCVLTGDNSVGEFYSVALANHRQQADTGTKMIHIGRNTRSTIVSKGISAGRGQNTYRGLVKILPSAEGARNHTQCDSLLMGDRCGAHTFPYMEIRNPGAVVEHEATTSKIGDDQLFYCRSRGLSEEDAVNIIVNGFCKAVFKELPMEFAVEAQNLMSVSLEGAVG
;
A
#
# COMPACT_ATOMS: atom_id res chain seq x y z
N MET A 1 36.19 -7.67 16.04
CA MET A 1 34.99 -7.09 16.76
C MET A 1 34.92 -5.57 16.62
N THR A 2 35.59 -4.95 15.65
CA THR A 2 35.63 -3.49 15.44
C THR A 2 34.91 -3.01 14.18
N ASP A 3 34.44 -3.91 13.31
CA ASP A 3 33.75 -3.51 12.05
C ASP A 3 32.23 -3.39 12.18
N THR A 4 31.62 -4.07 13.14
CA THR A 4 30.16 -4.08 13.29
C THR A 4 29.59 -2.79 13.88
N ASN A 5 30.36 -2.07 14.70
CA ASN A 5 29.93 -0.79 15.28
C ASN A 5 30.03 0.39 14.30
N GLN A 6 31.00 0.37 13.38
CA GLN A 6 31.11 1.40 12.33
C GLN A 6 30.01 1.30 11.29
N ASP A 7 29.53 0.10 10.98
CA ASP A 7 28.40 -0.11 10.09
C ASP A 7 27.07 0.32 10.75
N LEU A 8 26.91 0.15 12.06
CA LEU A 8 25.73 0.59 12.81
C LEU A 8 25.68 2.13 12.91
N ASP A 9 26.81 2.79 13.21
CA ASP A 9 26.89 4.25 13.25
C ASP A 9 26.69 4.90 11.86
N ALA A 10 27.06 4.23 10.78
CA ALA A 10 26.80 4.67 9.41
C ALA A 10 25.32 4.52 9.00
N ILE A 11 24.58 3.61 9.66
CA ILE A 11 23.14 3.40 9.45
C ILE A 11 22.33 4.42 10.26
N VAL A 12 22.75 4.74 11.45
CA VAL A 12 22.06 5.66 12.41
C VAL A 12 22.14 7.13 11.97
N GLY A 13 23.12 7.54 11.17
CA GLY A 13 23.29 8.94 10.73
C GLY A 13 22.69 9.29 9.36
N GLN A 14 21.91 8.42 8.73
CA GLN A 14 21.38 8.68 7.39
C GLN A 14 19.92 9.18 7.40
N LYS A 15 19.74 10.50 7.24
CA LYS A 15 18.47 11.11 6.83
C LYS A 15 17.95 10.38 5.59
N TYR A 16 16.73 9.87 5.62
CA TYR A 16 15.99 9.19 4.54
C TYR A 16 16.85 8.60 3.40
N ARG A 17 17.41 7.41 3.62
CA ARG A 17 18.38 6.74 2.71
C ARG A 17 17.87 6.51 1.28
N HIS A 18 16.54 6.54 1.06
CA HIS A 18 15.89 6.35 -0.23
C HIS A 18 15.67 7.65 -1.02
N GLY A 19 16.11 8.79 -0.48
CA GLY A 19 15.90 10.13 -1.07
C GLY A 19 16.71 10.45 -2.33
N PHE A 20 17.52 9.51 -2.85
CA PHE A 20 18.32 9.71 -4.06
C PHE A 20 17.45 9.65 -5.33
N VAL A 21 17.86 10.37 -6.38
CA VAL A 21 17.30 10.30 -7.73
C VAL A 21 18.18 9.40 -8.60
N THR A 22 17.57 8.54 -9.41
CA THR A 22 18.28 7.74 -10.42
C THR A 22 18.43 8.58 -11.69
N ASP A 23 19.66 8.85 -12.10
CA ASP A 23 19.96 9.56 -13.35
C ASP A 23 19.78 8.64 -14.57
N ILE A 24 18.55 8.62 -15.09
CA ILE A 24 18.16 7.86 -16.27
C ILE A 24 17.30 8.72 -17.20
N GLU A 25 17.51 8.55 -18.52
CA GLU A 25 16.71 9.26 -19.50
C GLU A 25 15.28 8.68 -19.56
N SER A 26 14.27 9.52 -19.37
CA SER A 26 12.86 9.14 -19.33
C SER A 26 12.09 9.69 -20.54
N ASP A 27 11.13 8.91 -21.03
CA ASP A 27 10.09 9.32 -21.98
C ASP A 27 8.87 9.76 -21.19
N THR A 28 8.74 11.06 -20.96
CA THR A 28 7.69 11.65 -20.13
C THR A 28 6.69 12.40 -21.02
N VAL A 29 5.40 12.13 -20.81
CA VAL A 29 4.31 12.87 -21.48
C VAL A 29 4.22 14.27 -20.86
N PRO A 30 4.01 15.33 -21.68
CA PRO A 30 3.80 16.67 -21.11
C PRO A 30 2.70 16.71 -20.04
N PRO A 31 2.80 17.61 -19.05
CA PRO A 31 1.74 17.81 -18.06
C PRO A 31 0.39 18.14 -18.71
N GLY A 32 -0.68 17.72 -18.06
CA GLY A 32 -2.06 17.95 -18.47
C GLY A 32 -2.85 16.65 -18.56
N LEU A 33 -4.15 16.74 -18.41
CA LEU A 33 -5.07 15.61 -18.50
C LEU A 33 -6.29 15.97 -19.35
N ASP A 34 -6.39 15.28 -20.47
CA ASP A 34 -7.52 15.30 -21.40
C ASP A 34 -7.69 13.93 -22.07
N GLU A 35 -8.65 13.79 -22.98
CA GLU A 35 -8.86 12.54 -23.70
C GLU A 35 -7.68 12.16 -24.60
N ASP A 36 -6.92 13.11 -25.11
CA ASP A 36 -5.78 12.83 -26.01
C ASP A 36 -4.62 12.23 -25.22
N VAL A 37 -4.36 12.71 -24.01
CA VAL A 37 -3.39 12.12 -23.08
C VAL A 37 -3.79 10.68 -22.72
N ILE A 38 -5.07 10.42 -22.44
CA ILE A 38 -5.57 9.08 -22.15
C ILE A 38 -5.40 8.14 -23.34
N ARG A 39 -5.74 8.59 -24.55
CA ARG A 39 -5.51 7.84 -25.80
C ARG A 39 -4.03 7.60 -26.05
N LEU A 40 -3.17 8.56 -25.69
CA LEU A 40 -1.71 8.40 -25.79
C LEU A 40 -1.19 7.33 -24.84
N ILE A 41 -1.62 7.32 -23.57
CA ILE A 41 -1.28 6.29 -22.59
C ILE A 41 -1.69 4.91 -23.13
N SER A 42 -2.93 4.76 -23.57
CA SER A 42 -3.46 3.50 -24.10
C SER A 42 -2.67 3.00 -25.32
N ARG A 43 -2.29 3.91 -26.26
CA ARG A 43 -1.42 3.55 -27.39
C ARG A 43 -0.03 3.12 -26.96
N LYS A 44 0.60 3.86 -26.02
CA LYS A 44 1.93 3.50 -25.48
C LYS A 44 1.96 2.13 -24.80
N LYS A 45 0.85 1.74 -24.17
CA LYS A 45 0.67 0.43 -23.52
C LYS A 45 0.20 -0.67 -24.48
N GLY A 46 -0.15 -0.36 -25.73
CA GLY A 46 -0.66 -1.34 -26.70
C GLY A 46 -1.97 -1.98 -26.28
N GLU A 47 -2.85 -1.21 -25.63
CA GLU A 47 -4.08 -1.73 -25.05
C GLU A 47 -5.17 -2.04 -26.08
N PRO A 48 -5.97 -3.09 -25.86
CA PRO A 48 -7.16 -3.37 -26.68
C PRO A 48 -8.25 -2.31 -26.45
N GLN A 49 -9.21 -2.23 -27.38
CA GLN A 49 -10.24 -1.19 -27.41
C GLN A 49 -11.08 -1.12 -26.12
N PHE A 50 -11.39 -2.26 -25.49
CA PHE A 50 -12.18 -2.26 -24.25
C PHE A 50 -11.50 -1.50 -23.10
N MET A 51 -10.16 -1.53 -23.03
CA MET A 51 -9.39 -0.77 -22.03
C MET A 51 -9.45 0.73 -22.31
N LEU A 52 -9.30 1.14 -23.56
CA LEU A 52 -9.46 2.56 -23.92
C LEU A 52 -10.88 3.06 -23.59
N ASP A 53 -11.90 2.26 -23.87
CA ASP A 53 -13.29 2.61 -23.56
C ASP A 53 -13.53 2.71 -22.03
N TRP A 54 -12.90 1.81 -21.25
CA TRP A 54 -12.89 1.90 -19.79
C TRP A 54 -12.28 3.21 -19.31
N ARG A 55 -11.09 3.56 -19.79
CA ARG A 55 -10.38 4.79 -19.43
C ARG A 55 -11.17 6.04 -19.74
N LEU A 56 -11.71 6.13 -20.94
CA LEU A 56 -12.48 7.31 -21.38
C LEU A 56 -13.77 7.46 -20.60
N ARG A 57 -14.49 6.36 -20.29
CA ARG A 57 -15.66 6.40 -19.42
C ARG A 57 -15.29 6.88 -18.01
N SER A 58 -14.20 6.40 -17.47
CA SER A 58 -13.68 6.80 -16.15
C SER A 58 -13.33 8.29 -16.13
N TYR A 59 -12.64 8.78 -17.13
CA TYR A 59 -12.27 10.19 -17.21
C TYR A 59 -13.50 11.12 -17.30
N ARG A 60 -14.46 10.78 -18.15
CA ARG A 60 -15.71 11.57 -18.28
C ARG A 60 -16.50 11.58 -16.98
N HIS A 61 -16.51 10.47 -16.25
CA HIS A 61 -17.12 10.40 -14.93
C HIS A 61 -16.35 11.26 -13.92
N TRP A 62 -15.03 11.20 -13.92
CA TRP A 62 -14.18 11.99 -13.03
C TRP A 62 -14.40 13.50 -13.20
N LEU A 63 -14.58 13.97 -14.42
CA LEU A 63 -14.89 15.38 -14.70
C LEU A 63 -16.21 15.86 -14.07
N SER A 64 -17.13 14.95 -13.76
CA SER A 64 -18.39 15.25 -13.07
C SER A 64 -18.30 15.22 -11.54
N MET A 65 -17.17 14.77 -11.00
CA MET A 65 -16.96 14.61 -9.55
C MET A 65 -16.30 15.85 -8.94
N GLN A 66 -16.44 15.99 -7.64
CA GLN A 66 -15.69 16.97 -6.84
C GLN A 66 -14.72 16.24 -5.93
N PRO A 67 -13.53 16.81 -5.67
CA PRO A 67 -12.63 16.28 -4.65
C PRO A 67 -13.35 16.16 -3.30
N PRO A 68 -13.19 15.05 -2.58
CA PRO A 68 -13.82 14.89 -1.27
C PRO A 68 -13.15 15.78 -0.22
N ASP A 69 -13.95 16.34 0.70
CA ASP A 69 -13.55 17.28 1.76
C ASP A 69 -13.81 16.78 3.19
N TRP A 70 -14.32 15.56 3.34
CA TRP A 70 -14.77 14.99 4.62
C TRP A 70 -13.66 14.40 5.49
N ALA A 71 -12.44 14.21 4.97
CA ALA A 71 -11.33 13.65 5.72
C ALA A 71 -10.75 14.67 6.73
N GLN A 72 -10.17 14.16 7.80
CA GLN A 72 -9.47 14.99 8.80
C GLN A 72 -8.05 15.34 8.29
N LEU A 73 -7.98 15.91 7.11
CA LEU A 73 -6.75 16.24 6.39
C LEU A 73 -6.81 17.69 5.89
N SER A 74 -5.69 18.38 5.96
CA SER A 74 -5.52 19.68 5.33
C SER A 74 -4.74 19.50 4.03
N ILE A 75 -5.46 19.37 2.92
CA ILE A 75 -4.90 19.11 1.59
C ILE A 75 -4.80 20.44 0.84
N ALA A 76 -3.59 20.81 0.41
CA ALA A 76 -3.42 21.96 -0.47
C ALA A 76 -4.13 21.69 -1.83
N PRO A 77 -4.73 22.70 -2.47
CA PRO A 77 -5.31 22.53 -3.79
C PRO A 77 -4.32 21.93 -4.78
N MET A 78 -4.71 20.87 -5.48
CA MET A 78 -3.90 20.21 -6.47
C MET A 78 -4.28 20.70 -7.87
N ASP A 79 -3.28 21.08 -8.65
CA ASP A 79 -3.45 21.39 -10.08
C ASP A 79 -3.20 20.11 -10.89
N TYR A 80 -4.28 19.43 -11.27
CA TYR A 80 -4.22 18.20 -12.07
C TYR A 80 -3.70 18.47 -13.50
N GLN A 81 -3.66 19.72 -13.97
CA GLN A 81 -3.10 20.07 -15.27
C GLN A 81 -1.58 20.30 -15.20
N ALA A 82 -1.01 20.44 -14.02
CA ALA A 82 0.43 20.54 -13.82
C ALA A 82 1.12 19.18 -13.64
N ILE A 83 0.37 18.07 -13.60
CA ILE A 83 0.88 16.71 -13.42
C ILE A 83 1.10 16.04 -14.77
N SER A 84 2.23 15.34 -14.93
CA SER A 84 2.42 14.35 -16.00
C SER A 84 1.85 13.00 -15.57
N TYR A 85 1.12 12.33 -16.45
CA TYR A 85 0.42 11.07 -16.18
C TYR A 85 1.12 9.84 -16.74
N TYR A 86 2.30 10.01 -17.34
CA TYR A 86 3.12 8.90 -17.82
C TYR A 86 4.58 9.30 -17.86
N SER A 87 5.43 8.48 -17.29
CA SER A 87 6.89 8.53 -17.43
C SER A 87 7.43 7.10 -17.46
N ALA A 88 8.36 6.82 -18.36
CA ALA A 88 9.02 5.54 -18.47
C ALA A 88 10.50 5.72 -18.82
N PRO A 89 11.42 4.88 -18.30
CA PRO A 89 12.79 4.85 -18.77
C PRO A 89 12.82 4.63 -20.29
N ARG A 90 13.66 5.35 -21.01
CA ARG A 90 13.87 5.11 -22.44
C ARG A 90 14.55 3.76 -22.63
N SER A 91 13.78 2.74 -22.99
CA SER A 91 14.28 1.44 -23.40
C SER A 91 14.50 1.42 -24.90
N LYS A 92 15.58 0.75 -25.35
CA LYS A 92 15.86 0.57 -26.78
C LYS A 92 15.02 -0.53 -27.45
N THR A 93 14.24 -1.29 -26.66
CA THR A 93 13.42 -2.44 -27.13
C THR A 93 12.14 -2.57 -26.32
N ASP A 94 11.14 -3.26 -26.87
CA ASP A 94 9.93 -3.72 -26.16
C ASP A 94 10.33 -4.44 -24.86
N GLY A 95 10.16 -3.86 -23.72
CA GLY A 95 10.46 -4.29 -22.37
C GLY A 95 11.48 -5.43 -22.16
N PRO A 96 12.28 -5.44 -21.11
CA PRO A 96 13.32 -6.45 -20.96
C PRO A 96 12.71 -7.83 -20.76
N LYS A 97 13.12 -8.82 -21.57
CA LYS A 97 12.69 -10.22 -21.47
C LYS A 97 13.45 -10.99 -20.39
N SER A 98 14.54 -10.43 -19.89
CA SER A 98 15.38 -11.00 -18.82
C SER A 98 16.07 -9.88 -18.02
N LEU A 99 16.49 -10.20 -16.78
CA LEU A 99 17.28 -9.26 -15.96
C LEU A 99 18.59 -8.80 -16.63
N ALA A 100 19.15 -9.59 -17.56
CA ALA A 100 20.36 -9.23 -18.29
C ALA A 100 20.14 -8.09 -19.31
N GLU A 101 18.90 -7.81 -19.69
CA GLU A 101 18.51 -6.76 -20.63
C GLU A 101 18.10 -5.46 -19.93
N VAL A 102 17.95 -5.50 -18.58
CA VAL A 102 17.59 -4.32 -17.77
C VAL A 102 18.77 -3.36 -17.70
N ASP A 103 18.50 -2.04 -17.81
CA ASP A 103 19.54 -1.02 -17.66
C ASP A 103 20.30 -1.20 -16.34
N PRO A 104 21.64 -1.30 -16.36
CA PRO A 104 22.45 -1.46 -15.16
C PRO A 104 22.21 -0.40 -14.07
N LYS A 105 21.84 0.82 -14.44
CA LYS A 105 21.50 1.88 -13.50
C LYS A 105 20.20 1.57 -12.73
N LEU A 106 19.21 0.96 -13.40
CA LEU A 106 17.99 0.51 -12.74
C LEU A 106 18.27 -0.65 -11.79
N LEU A 107 19.05 -1.63 -12.21
CA LEU A 107 19.46 -2.74 -11.34
C LEU A 107 20.18 -2.22 -10.09
N ALA A 108 21.16 -1.32 -10.26
CA ALA A 108 21.88 -0.70 -9.16
C ALA A 108 20.96 0.12 -8.24
N THR A 109 19.92 0.75 -8.79
CA THR A 109 18.90 1.45 -8.01
C THR A 109 18.16 0.50 -7.08
N TYR A 110 17.67 -0.62 -7.60
CA TYR A 110 16.96 -1.61 -6.79
C TYR A 110 17.86 -2.32 -5.77
N GLU A 111 19.11 -2.60 -6.12
CA GLU A 111 20.11 -3.09 -5.15
C GLU A 111 20.33 -2.11 -4.00
N LYS A 112 20.48 -0.81 -4.31
CA LYS A 112 20.62 0.26 -3.31
C LYS A 112 19.39 0.40 -2.43
N LEU A 113 18.19 0.11 -2.97
CA LEU A 113 16.93 0.08 -2.23
C LEU A 113 16.77 -1.20 -1.39
N GLY A 114 17.68 -2.17 -1.52
CA GLY A 114 17.59 -3.45 -0.83
C GLY A 114 16.60 -4.43 -1.44
N VAL A 115 16.09 -4.15 -2.65
CA VAL A 115 15.16 -5.03 -3.37
C VAL A 115 15.93 -6.19 -4.00
N PRO A 116 15.64 -7.45 -3.64
CA PRO A 116 16.43 -8.60 -4.06
C PRO A 116 16.06 -9.08 -5.46
N LEU A 117 16.54 -8.43 -6.52
CA LEU A 117 16.28 -8.84 -7.91
C LEU A 117 17.09 -10.07 -8.37
N HIS A 118 18.19 -10.41 -7.69
CA HIS A 118 19.10 -11.50 -8.06
C HIS A 118 19.10 -12.65 -7.03
N GLU A 119 20.30 -13.03 -6.53
CA GLU A 119 20.49 -14.21 -5.69
C GLU A 119 19.73 -14.19 -4.36
N ARG A 120 19.53 -13.02 -3.74
CA ARG A 120 18.79 -12.90 -2.47
C ARG A 120 17.33 -13.28 -2.64
N ALA A 121 16.70 -12.97 -3.80
CA ALA A 121 15.34 -13.41 -4.11
C ALA A 121 15.26 -14.95 -4.23
N ARG A 122 16.29 -15.59 -4.76
CA ARG A 122 16.33 -17.07 -4.85
C ARG A 122 16.42 -17.73 -3.48
N LEU A 123 17.17 -17.13 -2.55
CA LEU A 123 17.35 -17.64 -1.19
C LEU A 123 16.11 -17.38 -0.32
N ALA A 124 15.47 -16.23 -0.50
CA ALA A 124 14.28 -15.87 0.25
C ALA A 124 12.98 -16.57 -0.22
N GLY A 125 12.98 -17.19 -1.42
CA GLY A 125 11.77 -17.83 -1.97
C GLY A 125 10.66 -16.85 -2.33
N VAL A 126 11.02 -15.60 -2.66
CA VAL A 126 10.07 -14.52 -3.03
C VAL A 126 10.19 -14.22 -4.53
N ALA A 127 9.05 -14.13 -5.23
CA ALA A 127 9.02 -13.60 -6.60
C ALA A 127 8.78 -12.09 -6.54
N VAL A 128 9.61 -11.33 -7.24
CA VAL A 128 9.60 -9.86 -7.22
C VAL A 128 9.26 -9.31 -8.59
N ASP A 129 8.36 -8.33 -8.64
CA ASP A 129 8.14 -7.43 -9.76
C ASP A 129 8.62 -6.02 -9.36
N ALA A 130 9.45 -5.40 -10.20
CA ALA A 130 10.01 -4.07 -9.95
C ALA A 130 9.40 -3.06 -10.91
N VAL A 131 8.69 -2.07 -10.37
CA VAL A 131 8.02 -1.01 -11.14
C VAL A 131 8.76 0.31 -10.92
N PHE A 132 9.18 0.96 -12.02
CA PHE A 132 9.86 2.24 -12.03
C PHE A 132 9.02 3.25 -12.81
N ASP A 133 8.54 4.28 -12.12
CA ASP A 133 7.55 5.23 -12.64
C ASP A 133 6.32 4.48 -13.23
N SER A 134 6.11 4.56 -14.53
CA SER A 134 4.92 4.03 -15.21
C SER A 134 5.08 2.63 -15.82
N VAL A 135 6.19 1.93 -15.58
CA VAL A 135 6.45 0.63 -16.22
C VAL A 135 7.12 -0.39 -15.31
N SER A 136 6.75 -1.67 -15.47
CA SER A 136 7.52 -2.77 -14.89
C SER A 136 8.83 -2.94 -15.64
N VAL A 137 9.94 -2.99 -14.89
CA VAL A 137 11.30 -3.10 -15.44
C VAL A 137 11.91 -4.48 -15.22
N ALA A 138 11.37 -5.28 -14.31
CA ALA A 138 11.86 -6.63 -14.07
C ALA A 138 10.84 -7.47 -13.30
N THR A 139 10.60 -8.72 -13.73
CA THR A 139 9.81 -9.71 -12.99
C THR A 139 10.60 -11.01 -12.87
N THR A 140 10.71 -11.52 -11.64
CA THR A 140 11.49 -12.72 -11.33
C THR A 140 10.62 -13.98 -11.26
N PHE A 141 11.20 -15.17 -11.39
CA PHE A 141 10.56 -16.49 -11.19
C PHE A 141 9.32 -16.81 -12.04
N LYS A 142 9.07 -16.10 -13.13
CA LYS A 142 7.92 -16.37 -14.05
C LYS A 142 7.78 -17.87 -14.39
N GLY A 143 8.88 -18.55 -14.71
CA GLY A 143 8.86 -19.97 -15.10
C GLY A 143 8.46 -20.95 -13.99
N ARG A 144 8.80 -20.63 -12.72
CA ARG A 144 8.41 -21.48 -11.58
C ARG A 144 6.92 -21.30 -11.23
N LEU A 145 6.43 -20.07 -11.29
CA LEU A 145 5.03 -19.75 -11.09
C LEU A 145 4.16 -20.34 -12.19
N ALA A 146 4.58 -20.22 -13.45
CA ALA A 146 3.89 -20.79 -14.60
C ALA A 146 3.73 -22.34 -14.51
N LYS A 147 4.74 -23.06 -13.97
CA LYS A 147 4.63 -24.51 -13.71
C LYS A 147 3.53 -24.87 -12.71
N ALA A 148 3.22 -23.98 -11.78
CA ALA A 148 2.11 -24.11 -10.85
C ALA A 148 0.78 -23.56 -11.42
N GLY A 149 0.80 -23.01 -12.64
CA GLY A 149 -0.34 -22.35 -13.27
C GLY A 149 -0.64 -20.96 -12.71
N VAL A 150 0.24 -20.43 -11.85
CA VAL A 150 0.10 -19.08 -11.27
C VAL A 150 0.54 -18.04 -12.29
N ILE A 151 -0.33 -17.05 -12.56
CA ILE A 151 0.01 -15.87 -13.35
C ILE A 151 0.45 -14.78 -12.37
N PHE A 152 1.63 -14.26 -12.56
CA PHE A 152 2.16 -13.07 -11.90
C PHE A 152 2.92 -12.25 -12.92
N CYS A 153 2.37 -11.13 -13.29
CA CYS A 153 2.93 -10.26 -14.34
C CYS A 153 2.51 -8.79 -14.12
N PRO A 154 3.16 -7.85 -14.82
CA PRO A 154 2.70 -6.48 -14.91
C PRO A 154 1.24 -6.42 -15.39
N PHE A 155 0.48 -5.44 -14.89
CA PHE A 155 -0.92 -5.29 -15.28
C PHE A 155 -1.07 -5.05 -16.80
N SER A 156 -0.14 -4.29 -17.39
CA SER A 156 -0.12 -4.03 -18.83
C SER A 156 0.10 -5.32 -19.66
N ASP A 157 0.86 -6.28 -19.17
CA ASP A 157 1.00 -7.60 -19.82
C ASP A 157 -0.31 -8.40 -19.71
N ALA A 158 -0.93 -8.41 -18.53
CA ALA A 158 -2.20 -9.11 -18.32
C ALA A 158 -3.32 -8.60 -19.24
N VAL A 159 -3.38 -7.30 -19.48
CA VAL A 159 -4.36 -6.70 -20.42
C VAL A 159 -4.20 -7.25 -21.83
N ARG A 160 -2.98 -7.56 -22.26
CA ARG A 160 -2.68 -8.09 -23.59
C ARG A 160 -2.76 -9.61 -23.71
N GLU A 161 -2.27 -10.30 -22.66
CA GLU A 161 -2.09 -11.77 -22.69
C GLU A 161 -3.29 -12.52 -22.08
N HIS A 162 -4.05 -11.87 -21.18
CA HIS A 162 -5.19 -12.44 -20.46
C HIS A 162 -6.42 -11.52 -20.45
N PRO A 163 -6.83 -10.96 -21.61
CA PRO A 163 -7.91 -9.98 -21.69
C PRO A 163 -9.23 -10.47 -21.08
N GLU A 164 -9.53 -11.76 -21.18
CA GLU A 164 -10.73 -12.38 -20.64
C GLU A 164 -10.81 -12.29 -19.09
N LEU A 165 -9.67 -12.39 -18.41
CA LEU A 165 -9.61 -12.22 -16.96
C LEU A 165 -9.76 -10.76 -16.58
N ILE A 166 -9.12 -9.86 -17.34
CA ILE A 166 -9.23 -8.43 -17.10
C ILE A 166 -10.67 -7.94 -17.32
N GLU A 167 -11.31 -8.31 -18.45
CA GLU A 167 -12.72 -7.94 -18.71
C GLU A 167 -13.67 -8.42 -17.62
N ARG A 168 -13.41 -9.61 -17.06
CA ARG A 168 -14.24 -10.23 -16.03
C ARG A 168 -14.08 -9.59 -14.65
N TYR A 169 -12.87 -9.20 -14.28
CA TYR A 169 -12.55 -8.85 -12.90
C TYR A 169 -12.19 -7.39 -12.68
N LEU A 170 -11.67 -6.67 -13.67
CA LEU A 170 -11.34 -5.25 -13.54
C LEU A 170 -12.57 -4.42 -13.15
N GLY A 171 -12.47 -3.71 -12.05
CA GLY A 171 -13.55 -2.88 -11.54
C GLY A 171 -14.73 -3.66 -10.93
N SER A 172 -14.58 -4.98 -10.74
CA SER A 172 -15.63 -5.79 -10.13
C SER A 172 -15.74 -5.58 -8.62
N VAL A 173 -14.67 -5.08 -7.99
CA VAL A 173 -14.60 -4.76 -6.55
C VAL A 173 -14.41 -3.26 -6.34
N VAL A 174 -13.62 -2.60 -7.19
CA VAL A 174 -13.47 -1.14 -7.22
C VAL A 174 -13.95 -0.63 -8.58
N PRO A 175 -15.25 -0.38 -8.76
CA PRO A 175 -15.76 0.18 -10.02
C PRO A 175 -15.14 1.55 -10.28
N TYR A 176 -15.09 1.95 -11.55
CA TYR A 176 -14.58 3.28 -11.92
C TYR A 176 -15.37 4.45 -11.33
N THR A 177 -16.50 4.18 -10.70
CA THR A 177 -17.38 5.15 -10.01
C THR A 177 -17.22 5.14 -8.48
N ASP A 178 -16.26 4.39 -7.89
CA ASP A 178 -16.15 4.19 -6.44
C ASP A 178 -15.88 5.51 -5.68
N ASN A 179 -14.84 6.23 -6.05
CA ASN A 179 -14.50 7.52 -5.45
C ASN A 179 -13.60 8.35 -6.38
N TYR A 180 -13.41 9.62 -6.06
CA TYR A 180 -12.69 10.59 -6.88
C TYR A 180 -11.30 10.09 -7.35
N PHE A 181 -10.46 9.59 -6.43
CA PHE A 181 -9.11 9.15 -6.76
C PHE A 181 -9.07 7.78 -7.44
N ALA A 182 -9.98 6.86 -7.11
CA ALA A 182 -10.12 5.59 -7.81
C ALA A 182 -10.63 5.80 -9.25
N THR A 183 -11.49 6.78 -9.46
CA THR A 183 -11.98 7.17 -10.80
C THR A 183 -10.86 7.78 -11.62
N LEU A 184 -10.06 8.70 -11.03
CA LEU A 184 -8.86 9.24 -11.69
C LEU A 184 -7.87 8.13 -12.03
N ASN A 185 -7.56 7.24 -11.06
CA ASN A 185 -6.72 6.07 -11.32
C ASN A 185 -7.25 5.24 -12.49
N SER A 186 -8.55 4.94 -12.52
CA SER A 186 -9.16 4.14 -13.60
C SER A 186 -8.96 4.77 -15.00
N ALA A 187 -8.86 6.10 -15.08
CA ALA A 187 -8.60 6.80 -16.34
C ALA A 187 -7.12 6.71 -16.75
N VAL A 188 -6.18 6.80 -15.80
CA VAL A 188 -4.78 7.10 -16.10
C VAL A 188 -3.76 6.07 -15.59
N PHE A 189 -4.17 5.02 -14.88
CA PHE A 189 -3.20 4.04 -14.35
C PHE A 189 -2.32 3.48 -15.48
N THR A 190 -1.04 3.28 -15.19
CA THR A 190 -0.06 2.95 -16.22
C THR A 190 0.46 1.54 -16.08
N ASP A 191 0.66 1.07 -14.86
CA ASP A 191 1.00 -0.32 -14.57
C ASP A 191 0.56 -0.70 -13.15
N GLY A 192 1.05 -1.82 -12.67
CA GLY A 192 0.74 -2.43 -11.39
C GLY A 192 0.89 -3.93 -11.50
N SER A 193 0.28 -4.67 -10.59
CA SER A 193 0.42 -6.13 -10.55
C SER A 193 -0.87 -6.85 -10.90
N PHE A 194 -0.74 -7.88 -11.69
CA PHE A 194 -1.80 -8.85 -11.93
C PHE A 194 -1.39 -10.22 -11.37
N VAL A 195 -2.27 -10.80 -10.56
CA VAL A 195 -2.08 -12.13 -9.99
C VAL A 195 -3.35 -12.97 -10.19
N TYR A 196 -3.19 -14.14 -10.75
CA TYR A 196 -4.24 -15.18 -10.77
C TYR A 196 -3.67 -16.48 -10.24
N VAL A 197 -4.29 -17.02 -9.18
CA VAL A 197 -3.93 -18.31 -8.59
C VAL A 197 -5.04 -19.30 -8.88
N PRO A 198 -4.77 -20.38 -9.66
CA PRO A 198 -5.78 -21.33 -10.07
C PRO A 198 -6.37 -22.12 -8.89
N LYS A 199 -7.54 -22.74 -9.14
CA LYS A 199 -8.26 -23.59 -8.19
C LYS A 199 -7.36 -24.64 -7.53
N GLY A 200 -7.40 -24.68 -6.19
CA GLY A 200 -6.68 -25.64 -5.35
C GLY A 200 -5.17 -25.43 -5.28
N VAL A 201 -4.64 -24.37 -5.88
CA VAL A 201 -3.21 -24.10 -5.90
C VAL A 201 -2.82 -23.23 -4.70
N ARG A 202 -1.86 -23.71 -3.91
CA ARG A 202 -1.14 -22.88 -2.96
C ARG A 202 0.05 -22.26 -3.69
N CYS A 203 0.10 -20.94 -3.79
CA CYS A 203 1.20 -20.24 -4.44
C CYS A 203 2.54 -20.72 -3.85
N PRO A 204 3.49 -21.20 -4.68
CA PRO A 204 4.71 -21.88 -4.18
C PRO A 204 5.73 -20.94 -3.54
N MET A 205 5.48 -19.66 -3.56
CA MET A 205 6.35 -18.61 -2.98
C MET A 205 5.54 -17.36 -2.67
N GLU A 206 6.07 -16.48 -1.86
CA GLU A 206 5.53 -15.14 -1.69
C GLU A 206 5.75 -14.31 -2.94
N LEU A 207 4.79 -13.44 -3.26
CA LEU A 207 4.88 -12.51 -4.35
C LEU A 207 5.15 -11.11 -3.78
N SER A 208 5.96 -10.34 -4.46
CA SER A 208 6.24 -8.97 -4.04
C SER A 208 6.31 -8.03 -5.24
N THR A 209 5.74 -6.84 -5.10
CA THR A 209 5.96 -5.75 -6.06
C THR A 209 6.56 -4.56 -5.34
N TYR A 210 7.56 -3.97 -5.95
CA TYR A 210 8.24 -2.81 -5.42
C TYR A 210 8.11 -1.64 -6.38
N PHE A 211 7.47 -0.56 -5.91
CA PHE A 211 7.21 0.65 -6.67
C PHE A 211 8.21 1.75 -6.33
N ARG A 212 8.80 2.35 -7.36
CA ARG A 212 9.70 3.48 -7.24
C ARG A 212 9.25 4.64 -8.10
N ILE A 213 8.82 5.74 -7.50
CA ILE A 213 8.69 7.02 -8.19
C ILE A 213 10.09 7.61 -8.35
N ASN A 214 10.43 8.14 -9.51
CA ASN A 214 11.72 8.77 -9.75
C ASN A 214 11.60 10.13 -10.44
N GLU A 215 10.69 10.27 -11.42
CA GLU A 215 10.56 11.48 -12.21
C GLU A 215 9.84 12.60 -11.45
N ALA A 216 10.28 13.87 -11.63
CA ALA A 216 9.65 15.05 -11.04
C ALA A 216 8.32 15.38 -11.73
N LYS A 217 7.39 16.01 -11.02
CA LYS A 217 6.09 16.47 -11.54
C LYS A 217 5.26 15.39 -12.20
N THR A 218 5.54 14.12 -11.90
CA THR A 218 4.73 12.99 -12.32
C THR A 218 3.86 12.50 -11.19
N GLY A 219 2.62 12.12 -11.50
CA GLY A 219 1.79 11.32 -10.62
C GLY A 219 2.10 9.84 -10.80
N GLN A 220 1.96 9.08 -9.73
CA GLN A 220 2.05 7.62 -9.75
C GLN A 220 0.64 7.04 -9.63
N PHE A 221 0.25 6.24 -10.62
CA PHE A 221 -1.10 5.67 -10.71
C PHE A 221 -0.99 4.18 -10.98
N GLU A 222 -1.08 3.39 -9.93
CA GLU A 222 -0.92 1.94 -9.99
C GLU A 222 -2.24 1.23 -9.83
N ARG A 223 -2.39 0.08 -10.49
CA ARG A 223 -3.56 -0.78 -10.28
C ARG A 223 -3.15 -2.23 -10.09
N THR A 224 -3.48 -2.78 -8.94
CA THR A 224 -3.21 -4.19 -8.59
C THR A 224 -4.53 -4.96 -8.57
N LEU A 225 -4.54 -6.12 -9.23
CA LEU A 225 -5.68 -7.05 -9.23
C LEU A 225 -5.19 -8.45 -8.88
N ILE A 226 -5.69 -9.00 -7.77
CA ILE A 226 -5.36 -10.34 -7.30
C ILE A 226 -6.62 -11.18 -7.23
N ILE A 227 -6.60 -12.31 -7.93
CA ILE A 227 -7.69 -13.28 -7.97
C ILE A 227 -7.18 -14.61 -7.42
N ALA A 228 -7.74 -15.04 -6.31
CA ALA A 228 -7.53 -16.38 -5.74
C ALA A 228 -8.76 -17.24 -6.03
N ASP A 229 -8.60 -18.22 -6.92
CA ASP A 229 -9.67 -19.15 -7.30
C ASP A 229 -9.95 -20.14 -6.16
N GLU A 230 -10.99 -20.97 -6.28
CA GLU A 230 -11.47 -21.86 -5.22
C GLU A 230 -10.34 -22.68 -4.57
N GLY A 231 -10.26 -22.63 -3.23
CA GLY A 231 -9.28 -23.38 -2.44
C GLY A 231 -7.83 -22.97 -2.67
N SER A 232 -7.58 -21.85 -3.32
CA SER A 232 -6.22 -21.35 -3.56
C SER A 232 -5.72 -20.45 -2.43
N HIS A 233 -4.40 -20.24 -2.38
CA HIS A 233 -3.75 -19.40 -1.38
C HIS A 233 -2.64 -18.56 -2.00
N VAL A 234 -2.58 -17.27 -1.64
CA VAL A 234 -1.51 -16.37 -2.04
C VAL A 234 -1.15 -15.40 -0.92
N SER A 235 0.15 -15.15 -0.76
CA SER A 235 0.71 -14.07 0.04
C SER A 235 1.40 -13.07 -0.89
N TYR A 236 1.02 -11.80 -0.78
CA TYR A 236 1.51 -10.73 -1.62
C TYR A 236 1.97 -9.54 -0.79
N LEU A 237 3.12 -8.98 -1.14
CA LEU A 237 3.69 -7.82 -0.50
C LEU A 237 3.87 -6.67 -1.49
N GLU A 238 3.53 -5.47 -1.04
CA GLU A 238 3.76 -4.21 -1.73
C GLU A 238 4.76 -3.35 -0.96
N GLY A 239 5.84 -2.96 -1.61
CA GLY A 239 6.82 -1.99 -1.12
C GLY A 239 6.83 -0.74 -1.99
N CYS A 240 6.94 0.45 -1.38
CA CYS A 240 6.90 1.71 -2.12
C CYS A 240 7.93 2.70 -1.58
N THR A 241 8.61 3.42 -2.50
CA THR A 241 9.53 4.52 -2.15
C THR A 241 9.49 5.65 -3.18
N ALA A 242 9.92 6.85 -2.75
CA ALA A 242 10.11 8.02 -3.61
C ALA A 242 11.37 8.81 -3.21
N PRO A 243 11.99 9.58 -4.12
CA PRO A 243 13.08 10.49 -3.78
C PRO A 243 12.60 11.70 -2.97
N MET A 244 13.54 12.39 -2.34
CA MET A 244 13.27 13.70 -1.70
C MET A 244 13.05 14.77 -2.77
N ARG A 245 11.95 15.53 -2.66
CA ARG A 245 11.64 16.67 -3.53
C ARG A 245 10.92 17.76 -2.76
N ASP A 246 11.15 19.02 -3.11
CA ASP A 246 10.53 20.20 -2.49
C ASP A 246 9.09 20.42 -2.95
N GLU A 247 8.60 19.66 -3.92
CA GLU A 247 7.23 19.69 -4.44
C GLU A 247 6.44 18.44 -4.00
N ASN A 248 5.12 18.61 -3.85
CA ASN A 248 4.24 17.50 -3.54
C ASN A 248 4.00 16.65 -4.80
N GLN A 249 4.02 15.33 -4.64
CA GLN A 249 3.71 14.39 -5.70
C GLN A 249 2.49 13.54 -5.34
N LEU A 250 1.58 13.37 -6.30
CA LEU A 250 0.38 12.56 -6.12
C LEU A 250 0.68 11.09 -6.40
N HIS A 251 0.41 10.24 -5.42
CA HIS A 251 0.28 8.80 -5.58
C HIS A 251 -1.18 8.39 -5.37
N ALA A 252 -1.83 7.90 -6.41
CA ALA A 252 -3.22 7.44 -6.34
C ALA A 252 -3.31 6.01 -6.90
N ALA A 253 -3.31 5.01 -6.01
CA ALA A 253 -3.34 3.60 -6.38
C ALA A 253 -4.69 2.95 -6.10
N VAL A 254 -4.97 1.87 -6.83
CA VAL A 254 -6.13 1.02 -6.62
C VAL A 254 -5.72 -0.43 -6.50
N VAL A 255 -6.25 -1.13 -5.48
CA VAL A 255 -6.05 -2.56 -5.29
C VAL A 255 -7.40 -3.26 -5.18
N GLU A 256 -7.57 -4.30 -5.99
CA GLU A 256 -8.75 -5.17 -6.00
C GLU A 256 -8.34 -6.61 -5.65
N LEU A 257 -8.96 -7.18 -4.62
CA LEU A 257 -8.77 -8.59 -4.25
C LEU A 257 -10.08 -9.36 -4.40
N VAL A 258 -10.01 -10.51 -5.04
CA VAL A 258 -11.14 -11.43 -5.22
C VAL A 258 -10.79 -12.80 -4.67
N ALA A 259 -11.44 -13.21 -3.58
CA ALA A 259 -11.28 -14.54 -2.99
C ALA A 259 -12.53 -15.40 -3.25
N MET A 260 -12.37 -16.51 -3.99
CA MET A 260 -13.42 -17.48 -4.24
C MET A 260 -13.59 -18.44 -3.05
N ALA A 261 -14.44 -19.44 -3.16
CA ALA A 261 -14.73 -20.37 -2.06
C ALA A 261 -13.44 -21.00 -1.49
N SER A 262 -13.29 -20.97 -0.17
CA SER A 262 -12.12 -21.49 0.57
C SER A 262 -10.77 -20.90 0.11
N ALA A 263 -10.77 -19.80 -0.59
CA ALA A 263 -9.54 -19.11 -1.01
C ALA A 263 -9.03 -18.17 0.07
N GLU A 264 -7.71 -18.00 0.13
CA GLU A 264 -7.05 -17.11 1.09
C GLU A 264 -6.09 -16.16 0.39
N ILE A 265 -6.26 -14.86 0.66
CA ILE A 265 -5.34 -13.79 0.21
C ILE A 265 -4.78 -13.08 1.42
N LYS A 266 -3.46 -13.07 1.57
CA LYS A 266 -2.73 -12.19 2.49
C LYS A 266 -2.10 -11.08 1.68
N TYR A 267 -2.45 -9.83 1.98
CA TYR A 267 -1.90 -8.66 1.33
C TYR A 267 -1.21 -7.77 2.35
N SER A 268 0.09 -7.64 2.21
CA SER A 268 0.92 -6.83 3.10
C SER A 268 1.45 -5.60 2.36
N THR A 269 1.53 -4.47 3.06
CA THR A 269 2.14 -3.24 2.55
C THR A 269 3.12 -2.69 3.57
N VAL A 270 4.32 -2.40 3.12
CA VAL A 270 5.29 -1.61 3.88
C VAL A 270 5.64 -0.39 3.03
N GLN A 271 5.18 0.79 3.45
CA GLN A 271 5.37 2.03 2.71
C GLN A 271 6.38 2.94 3.38
N ASN A 272 7.32 3.41 2.58
CA ASN A 272 8.36 4.34 2.97
C ASN A 272 8.47 5.47 1.94
N TRP A 273 7.44 6.32 1.92
CA TRP A 273 7.41 7.49 1.07
C TRP A 273 8.22 8.64 1.68
N TYR A 274 8.59 9.61 0.86
CA TYR A 274 9.17 10.84 1.35
C TYR A 274 8.11 11.71 2.06
N PRO A 275 8.32 12.10 3.33
CA PRO A 275 7.31 12.79 4.14
C PRO A 275 7.23 14.30 3.89
N GLY A 276 8.13 14.88 3.10
CA GLY A 276 8.40 16.31 3.08
C GLY A 276 9.49 16.71 4.10
N ASP A 277 9.83 17.97 4.10
CA ASP A 277 10.79 18.53 5.05
C ASP A 277 10.16 18.85 6.43
N GLU A 278 10.95 19.34 7.37
CA GLU A 278 10.49 19.67 8.74
C GLU A 278 9.47 20.83 8.75
N GLU A 279 9.49 21.68 7.73
CA GLU A 279 8.54 22.76 7.51
C GLU A 279 7.24 22.28 6.85
N GLY A 280 7.20 21.03 6.37
CA GLY A 280 6.05 20.41 5.71
C GLY A 280 5.94 20.75 4.21
N ARG A 281 7.07 21.09 3.56
CA ARG A 281 7.15 21.32 2.12
C ARG A 281 7.50 20.02 1.39
N GLY A 282 6.92 19.82 0.22
CA GLY A 282 7.13 18.60 -0.55
C GLY A 282 6.49 17.37 0.06
N GLY A 283 6.95 16.21 -0.37
CA GLY A 283 6.48 14.91 0.09
C GLY A 283 5.31 14.33 -0.72
N ILE A 284 4.99 13.09 -0.44
CA ILE A 284 4.00 12.33 -1.20
C ILE A 284 2.60 12.49 -0.61
N TYR A 285 1.62 12.77 -1.48
CA TYR A 285 0.19 12.64 -1.20
C TYR A 285 -0.23 11.22 -1.61
N ASN A 286 -0.38 10.35 -0.61
CA ASN A 286 -0.61 8.92 -0.78
C ASN A 286 -2.09 8.59 -0.60
N PHE A 287 -2.85 8.58 -1.71
CA PHE A 287 -4.29 8.35 -1.74
C PHE A 287 -4.58 6.99 -2.37
N VAL A 288 -4.92 6.01 -1.56
CA VAL A 288 -5.04 4.61 -2.00
C VAL A 288 -6.41 4.03 -1.71
N THR A 289 -7.03 3.44 -2.72
CA THR A 289 -8.27 2.68 -2.60
C THR A 289 -7.96 1.19 -2.68
N LYS A 290 -8.15 0.48 -1.56
CA LYS A 290 -7.98 -0.98 -1.49
C LYS A 290 -9.31 -1.63 -1.12
N ARG A 291 -9.77 -2.61 -1.93
CA ARG A 291 -11.00 -3.35 -1.67
C ARG A 291 -10.75 -4.83 -1.88
N GLY A 292 -11.25 -5.65 -0.95
CA GLY A 292 -11.27 -7.09 -1.09
C GLY A 292 -12.69 -7.62 -0.98
N GLU A 293 -13.04 -8.58 -1.82
CA GLU A 293 -14.32 -9.28 -1.75
C GLU A 293 -14.11 -10.77 -1.51
N CYS A 294 -14.61 -11.25 -0.38
CA CYS A 294 -14.73 -12.67 -0.05
C CYS A 294 -16.00 -13.21 -0.70
N ARG A 295 -15.94 -13.56 -2.00
CA ARG A 295 -17.10 -13.99 -2.81
C ARG A 295 -17.62 -15.36 -2.44
N GLY A 296 -16.73 -16.26 -2.12
CA GLY A 296 -17.10 -17.64 -1.83
C GLY A 296 -17.17 -17.95 -0.34
N ALA A 297 -17.89 -19.01 0.02
CA ALA A 297 -17.93 -19.49 1.40
C ALA A 297 -16.52 -19.88 1.89
N ASP A 298 -16.29 -19.70 3.20
CA ASP A 298 -15.03 -20.04 3.89
C ASP A 298 -13.80 -19.29 3.35
N SER A 299 -13.98 -18.24 2.55
CA SER A 299 -12.86 -17.44 2.02
C SER A 299 -12.33 -16.45 3.04
N ARG A 300 -11.05 -16.05 2.86
CA ARG A 300 -10.36 -15.14 3.78
C ARG A 300 -9.56 -14.09 3.02
N ILE A 301 -9.64 -12.84 3.47
CA ILE A 301 -8.76 -11.75 3.07
C ILE A 301 -8.17 -11.10 4.32
N SER A 302 -6.84 -11.04 4.39
CA SER A 302 -6.10 -10.37 5.45
C SER A 302 -5.26 -9.23 4.87
N TRP A 303 -5.49 -8.01 5.39
CA TRP A 303 -4.70 -6.83 5.11
C TRP A 303 -3.74 -6.55 6.26
N THR A 304 -2.46 -6.44 5.96
CA THR A 304 -1.46 -5.96 6.93
C THR A 304 -0.75 -4.75 6.34
N GLN A 305 -0.71 -3.62 7.04
CA GLN A 305 -0.06 -2.43 6.52
C GLN A 305 0.76 -1.70 7.58
N VAL A 306 1.92 -1.22 7.15
CA VAL A 306 2.79 -0.32 7.90
C VAL A 306 2.97 0.94 7.04
N GLU A 307 2.39 2.03 7.51
CA GLU A 307 2.39 3.32 6.83
C GLU A 307 3.37 4.24 7.55
N THR A 308 4.51 4.47 6.92
CA THR A 308 5.49 5.46 7.36
C THR A 308 5.82 6.40 6.21
N GLY A 309 6.28 7.60 6.52
CA GLY A 309 6.50 8.60 5.50
C GLY A 309 5.18 9.18 4.98
N SER A 310 5.17 9.70 3.77
CA SER A 310 4.14 10.53 3.16
C SER A 310 3.87 11.84 3.90
N ALA A 311 3.68 12.93 3.17
CA ALA A 311 3.17 14.17 3.75
C ALA A 311 1.71 14.00 4.18
N ILE A 312 0.93 13.32 3.34
CA ILE A 312 -0.47 12.98 3.60
C ILE A 312 -0.73 11.52 3.21
N THR A 313 -1.30 10.74 4.14
CA THR A 313 -1.80 9.39 3.87
C THR A 313 -3.32 9.36 3.99
N TRP A 314 -4.01 8.91 2.94
CA TRP A 314 -5.46 8.76 2.91
C TRP A 314 -5.83 7.38 2.36
N LYS A 315 -6.19 6.43 3.25
CA LYS A 315 -6.25 5.03 2.85
C LYS A 315 -7.16 4.19 3.75
N TYR A 316 -8.15 3.53 3.15
CA TYR A 316 -9.07 2.63 3.87
C TYR A 316 -9.23 1.31 3.12
N PRO A 317 -8.40 0.30 3.37
CA PRO A 317 -8.67 -1.06 2.91
C PRO A 317 -10.04 -1.55 3.36
N SER A 318 -10.69 -2.36 2.57
CA SER A 318 -12.00 -2.92 2.95
C SER A 318 -12.11 -4.40 2.62
N CYS A 319 -12.94 -5.11 3.41
CA CYS A 319 -13.40 -6.45 3.10
C CYS A 319 -14.92 -6.46 2.97
N VAL A 320 -15.43 -6.95 1.85
CA VAL A 320 -16.84 -7.29 1.63
C VAL A 320 -16.98 -8.79 1.81
N LEU A 321 -17.65 -9.21 2.89
CA LEU A 321 -17.79 -10.61 3.29
C LEU A 321 -19.12 -11.14 2.75
N THR A 322 -19.11 -11.52 1.46
CA THR A 322 -20.29 -11.96 0.73
C THR A 322 -20.56 -13.46 0.95
N GLY A 323 -19.50 -14.26 0.98
CA GLY A 323 -19.63 -15.71 1.22
C GLY A 323 -19.91 -16.05 2.69
N ASP A 324 -20.69 -17.10 2.92
CA ASP A 324 -20.92 -17.64 4.27
C ASP A 324 -19.59 -18.06 4.91
N ASN A 325 -19.44 -17.88 6.23
CA ASN A 325 -18.25 -18.17 7.04
C ASN A 325 -16.98 -17.39 6.60
N SER A 326 -17.09 -16.42 5.71
CA SER A 326 -15.91 -15.69 5.25
C SER A 326 -15.30 -14.80 6.34
N VAL A 327 -14.00 -14.54 6.22
CA VAL A 327 -13.21 -13.85 7.22
C VAL A 327 -12.47 -12.65 6.59
N GLY A 328 -12.61 -11.48 7.22
CA GLY A 328 -11.88 -10.27 6.88
C GLY A 328 -10.98 -9.81 8.02
N GLU A 329 -9.72 -9.55 7.76
CA GLU A 329 -8.78 -9.11 8.78
C GLU A 329 -8.06 -7.83 8.35
N PHE A 330 -7.81 -6.96 9.32
CA PHE A 330 -7.07 -5.72 9.10
C PHE A 330 -6.13 -5.47 10.27
N TYR A 331 -4.84 -5.41 9.98
CA TYR A 331 -3.78 -5.10 10.93
C TYR A 331 -3.01 -3.90 10.40
N SER A 332 -2.91 -2.82 11.17
CA SER A 332 -2.23 -1.62 10.69
C SER A 332 -1.39 -0.92 11.75
N VAL A 333 -0.27 -0.37 11.31
CA VAL A 333 0.48 0.67 12.00
C VAL A 333 0.50 1.90 11.09
N ALA A 334 0.12 3.06 11.62
CA ALA A 334 0.26 4.34 10.95
C ALA A 334 1.06 5.30 11.83
N LEU A 335 2.17 5.80 11.31
CA LEU A 335 3.02 6.76 12.00
C LEU A 335 2.97 8.12 11.30
N ALA A 336 2.69 9.17 12.07
CA ALA A 336 2.75 10.56 11.63
C ALA A 336 3.70 11.34 12.55
N ASN A 337 4.80 11.85 11.99
CA ASN A 337 5.76 12.71 12.68
C ASN A 337 5.84 14.08 12.00
N HIS A 338 6.56 15.03 12.55
CA HIS A 338 6.72 16.40 12.04
C HIS A 338 5.35 17.03 11.70
N ARG A 339 5.04 17.28 10.44
CA ARG A 339 3.77 17.86 9.97
C ARG A 339 2.93 16.87 9.15
N GLN A 340 3.29 15.60 9.19
CA GLN A 340 2.57 14.55 8.48
C GLN A 340 1.12 14.41 8.97
N GLN A 341 0.23 14.06 8.06
CA GLN A 341 -1.17 13.81 8.34
C GLN A 341 -1.56 12.43 7.80
N ALA A 342 -2.21 11.64 8.63
CA ALA A 342 -2.75 10.35 8.20
C ALA A 342 -4.24 10.25 8.58
N ASP A 343 -5.10 9.99 7.60
CA ASP A 343 -6.47 9.56 7.83
C ASP A 343 -6.62 8.16 7.25
N THR A 344 -6.49 7.16 8.12
CA THR A 344 -6.42 5.75 7.74
C THR A 344 -7.49 4.94 8.47
N GLY A 345 -7.62 3.68 8.12
CA GLY A 345 -8.59 2.79 8.77
C GLY A 345 -9.08 1.70 7.84
N THR A 346 -10.29 1.22 8.08
CA THR A 346 -10.82 0.09 7.30
C THR A 346 -12.34 0.08 7.26
N LYS A 347 -12.87 -0.73 6.33
CA LYS A 347 -14.32 -1.01 6.24
C LYS A 347 -14.52 -2.52 6.20
N MET A 348 -15.32 -3.05 7.12
CA MET A 348 -15.73 -4.45 7.16
C MET A 348 -17.24 -4.53 6.92
N ILE A 349 -17.64 -5.14 5.79
CA ILE A 349 -19.05 -5.21 5.36
C ILE A 349 -19.47 -6.68 5.35
N HIS A 350 -20.34 -7.05 6.29
CA HIS A 350 -20.84 -8.40 6.47
C HIS A 350 -22.17 -8.59 5.73
N ILE A 351 -22.22 -9.54 4.80
CA ILE A 351 -23.39 -9.88 3.96
C ILE A 351 -23.78 -11.35 4.16
N GLY A 352 -22.81 -12.26 4.08
CA GLY A 352 -22.99 -13.69 4.31
C GLY A 352 -23.20 -14.05 5.78
N ARG A 353 -23.64 -15.26 6.04
CA ARG A 353 -23.86 -15.80 7.40
C ARG A 353 -22.56 -16.23 8.07
N ASN A 354 -22.51 -16.15 9.40
CA ASN A 354 -21.37 -16.56 10.24
C ASN A 354 -20.05 -15.87 9.85
N THR A 355 -20.10 -14.72 9.22
CA THR A 355 -18.92 -13.97 8.79
C THR A 355 -18.20 -13.37 9.99
N ARG A 356 -16.87 -13.26 9.89
CA ARG A 356 -16.03 -12.73 10.96
C ARG A 356 -15.11 -11.63 10.46
N SER A 357 -14.92 -10.59 11.28
CA SER A 357 -13.88 -9.60 11.02
C SER A 357 -13.09 -9.24 12.25
N THR A 358 -11.79 -9.00 12.03
CA THR A 358 -10.85 -8.55 13.08
C THR A 358 -10.17 -7.28 12.59
N ILE A 359 -10.14 -6.26 13.44
CA ILE A 359 -9.47 -4.99 13.16
C ILE A 359 -8.52 -4.70 14.33
N VAL A 360 -7.22 -4.55 14.03
CA VAL A 360 -6.20 -4.10 14.98
C VAL A 360 -5.46 -2.93 14.34
N SER A 361 -5.70 -1.72 14.83
CA SER A 361 -5.09 -0.51 14.31
C SER A 361 -4.27 0.19 15.38
N LYS A 362 -3.02 0.47 15.08
CA LYS A 362 -2.07 1.18 15.94
C LYS A 362 -1.67 2.50 15.30
N GLY A 363 -2.07 3.62 15.90
CA GLY A 363 -1.69 4.96 15.47
C GLY A 363 -0.57 5.53 16.34
N ILE A 364 0.46 6.10 15.74
CA ILE A 364 1.55 6.78 16.45
C ILE A 364 1.64 8.20 15.93
N SER A 365 1.56 9.16 16.82
CA SER A 365 1.69 10.58 16.49
C SER A 365 2.83 11.18 17.29
N ALA A 366 3.77 11.83 16.60
CA ALA A 366 4.92 12.50 17.18
C ALA A 366 5.04 13.93 16.64
N GLY A 367 5.79 14.77 17.32
CA GLY A 367 6.05 16.14 16.91
C GLY A 367 4.76 16.98 16.76
N ARG A 368 4.37 17.27 15.51
CA ARG A 368 3.09 17.92 15.13
C ARG A 368 2.23 17.00 14.25
N GLY A 369 2.59 15.72 14.14
CA GLY A 369 1.89 14.73 13.36
C GLY A 369 0.45 14.55 13.80
N GLN A 370 -0.46 14.35 12.83
CA GLN A 370 -1.89 14.12 13.07
C GLN A 370 -2.25 12.75 12.53
N ASN A 371 -2.77 11.89 13.37
CA ASN A 371 -3.19 10.54 12.99
C ASN A 371 -4.67 10.35 13.26
N THR A 372 -5.40 9.94 12.25
CA THR A 372 -6.83 9.65 12.32
C THR A 372 -7.06 8.19 11.97
N TYR A 373 -7.75 7.48 12.86
CA TYR A 373 -8.35 6.19 12.57
C TYR A 373 -9.83 6.37 12.23
N ARG A 374 -10.26 5.81 11.10
CA ARG A 374 -11.67 5.79 10.68
C ARG A 374 -12.10 4.37 10.34
N GLY A 375 -13.01 3.82 11.13
CA GLY A 375 -13.47 2.45 10.98
C GLY A 375 -14.96 2.36 10.63
N LEU A 376 -15.32 1.54 9.63
CA LEU A 376 -16.70 1.16 9.36
C LEU A 376 -16.88 -0.33 9.57
N VAL A 377 -17.81 -0.70 10.44
CA VAL A 377 -18.34 -2.07 10.54
C VAL A 377 -19.80 -2.03 10.16
N LYS A 378 -20.15 -2.66 9.02
CA LYS A 378 -21.52 -2.72 8.53
C LYS A 378 -21.97 -4.16 8.48
N ILE A 379 -23.02 -4.49 9.24
CA ILE A 379 -23.63 -5.82 9.29
C ILE A 379 -25.04 -5.73 8.71
N LEU A 380 -25.27 -6.39 7.56
CA LEU A 380 -26.54 -6.39 6.87
C LEU A 380 -27.54 -7.34 7.57
N PRO A 381 -28.84 -7.20 7.30
CA PRO A 381 -29.87 -8.10 7.87
C PRO A 381 -29.63 -9.58 7.53
N SER A 382 -29.03 -9.89 6.38
CA SER A 382 -28.71 -11.27 5.96
C SER A 382 -27.56 -11.92 6.70
N ALA A 383 -26.69 -11.12 7.37
CA ALA A 383 -25.45 -11.59 8.00
C ALA A 383 -25.71 -12.17 9.40
N GLU A 384 -26.50 -13.25 9.48
CA GLU A 384 -26.78 -13.96 10.70
C GLU A 384 -25.50 -14.56 11.30
N GLY A 385 -25.34 -14.44 12.62
CA GLY A 385 -24.15 -14.96 13.34
C GLY A 385 -22.86 -14.19 13.05
N ALA A 386 -22.94 -13.02 12.44
CA ALA A 386 -21.77 -12.18 12.16
C ALA A 386 -21.06 -11.73 13.44
N ARG A 387 -19.73 -11.70 13.43
CA ARG A 387 -18.90 -11.26 14.54
C ARG A 387 -17.83 -10.28 14.10
N ASN A 388 -17.66 -9.21 14.87
CA ASN A 388 -16.55 -8.26 14.70
C ASN A 388 -15.81 -8.05 16.01
N HIS A 389 -14.50 -7.98 15.93
CA HIS A 389 -13.64 -7.49 17.01
C HIS A 389 -12.80 -6.34 16.46
N THR A 390 -12.84 -5.18 17.12
CA THR A 390 -12.09 -3.98 16.72
C THR A 390 -11.30 -3.46 17.91
N GLN A 391 -9.99 -3.33 17.72
CA GLN A 391 -9.08 -2.66 18.66
C GLN A 391 -8.37 -1.52 17.92
N CYS A 392 -8.54 -0.28 18.40
CA CYS A 392 -7.82 0.86 17.84
C CYS A 392 -7.11 1.62 18.96
N ASP A 393 -5.78 1.59 18.94
CA ASP A 393 -4.94 2.22 19.97
C ASP A 393 -4.10 3.34 19.36
N SER A 394 -3.97 4.43 20.09
CA SER A 394 -3.16 5.58 19.72
C SER A 394 -2.09 5.85 20.76
N LEU A 395 -0.86 6.10 20.29
CA LEU A 395 0.29 6.47 21.10
C LEU A 395 0.74 7.88 20.73
N LEU A 396 0.75 8.77 21.70
CA LEU A 396 1.17 10.17 21.52
C LEU A 396 2.58 10.39 22.08
N MET A 397 3.39 11.09 21.29
CA MET A 397 4.77 11.44 21.63
C MET A 397 4.97 12.96 21.43
N GLY A 398 4.90 13.70 22.51
CA GLY A 398 4.97 15.17 22.50
C GLY A 398 3.63 15.85 22.78
N ASP A 399 3.64 17.19 22.73
CA ASP A 399 2.51 18.03 23.21
C ASP A 399 1.69 18.66 22.08
N ARG A 400 2.14 18.52 20.81
CA ARG A 400 1.51 19.17 19.64
C ARG A 400 1.01 18.19 18.59
N CYS A 401 1.22 16.90 18.81
CA CYS A 401 0.65 15.85 17.95
C CYS A 401 -0.80 15.54 18.34
N GLY A 402 -1.54 14.92 17.44
CA GLY A 402 -2.94 14.58 17.66
C GLY A 402 -3.31 13.17 17.22
N ALA A 403 -4.28 12.59 17.90
CA ALA A 403 -4.92 11.34 17.52
C ALA A 403 -6.44 11.53 17.48
N HIS A 404 -7.07 11.07 16.40
CA HIS A 404 -8.51 11.17 16.20
C HIS A 404 -9.08 9.80 15.87
N THR A 405 -10.25 9.48 16.41
CA THR A 405 -10.89 8.17 16.18
C THR A 405 -12.35 8.37 15.80
N PHE A 406 -12.73 7.86 14.62
CA PHE A 406 -14.08 7.95 14.06
C PHE A 406 -14.63 6.54 13.82
N PRO A 407 -15.12 5.83 14.85
CA PRO A 407 -15.78 4.55 14.66
C PRO A 407 -17.18 4.76 14.12
N TYR A 408 -17.55 3.99 13.10
CA TYR A 408 -18.92 3.96 12.58
C TYR A 408 -19.40 2.51 12.51
N MET A 409 -20.50 2.22 13.21
CA MET A 409 -21.07 0.87 13.30
C MET A 409 -22.52 0.88 12.87
N GLU A 410 -22.83 0.20 11.77
CA GLU A 410 -24.17 0.01 11.25
C GLU A 410 -24.56 -1.46 11.38
N ILE A 411 -25.23 -1.81 12.48
CA ILE A 411 -25.58 -3.19 12.80
C ILE A 411 -27.08 -3.37 12.57
N ARG A 412 -27.45 -4.14 11.55
CA ARG A 412 -28.83 -4.38 11.16
C ARG A 412 -29.30 -5.81 11.41
N ASN A 413 -28.46 -6.68 12.00
CA ASN A 413 -28.82 -8.03 12.42
C ASN A 413 -28.74 -8.17 13.93
N PRO A 414 -29.83 -8.53 14.64
CA PRO A 414 -29.84 -8.60 16.10
C PRO A 414 -29.02 -9.77 16.68
N GLY A 415 -28.70 -10.77 15.86
CA GLY A 415 -27.84 -11.91 16.27
C GLY A 415 -26.34 -11.64 16.10
N ALA A 416 -25.94 -10.44 15.69
CA ALA A 416 -24.54 -10.09 15.52
C ALA A 416 -23.87 -9.77 16.87
N VAL A 417 -22.57 -10.09 16.98
CA VAL A 417 -21.73 -9.73 18.12
C VAL A 417 -20.64 -8.77 17.64
N VAL A 418 -20.59 -7.58 18.23
CA VAL A 418 -19.61 -6.54 17.90
C VAL A 418 -18.91 -6.06 19.15
N GLU A 419 -17.59 -6.13 19.13
CA GLU A 419 -16.72 -5.65 20.20
C GLU A 419 -15.84 -4.53 19.65
N HIS A 420 -15.77 -3.40 20.37
CA HIS A 420 -14.94 -2.27 20.00
C HIS A 420 -14.22 -1.72 21.22
N GLU A 421 -12.90 -1.68 21.12
CA GLU A 421 -12.02 -1.04 22.10
C GLU A 421 -11.21 0.07 21.45
N ALA A 422 -11.08 1.19 22.14
CA ALA A 422 -10.22 2.30 21.70
C ALA A 422 -9.45 2.84 22.89
N THR A 423 -8.13 2.95 22.73
CA THR A 423 -7.27 3.55 23.76
C THR A 423 -6.42 4.66 23.18
N THR A 424 -6.14 5.66 23.99
CA THR A 424 -5.14 6.71 23.67
C THR A 424 -4.23 6.85 24.87
N SER A 425 -2.95 6.69 24.63
CA SER A 425 -1.91 6.80 25.67
C SER A 425 -0.81 7.76 25.21
N LYS A 426 -0.12 8.37 26.17
CA LYS A 426 1.12 9.11 25.97
C LYS A 426 2.26 8.31 26.57
N ILE A 427 3.43 8.34 25.97
CA ILE A 427 4.64 7.79 26.62
C ILE A 427 4.87 8.56 27.92
N GLY A 428 4.82 7.85 29.05
CA GLY A 428 4.97 8.44 30.37
C GLY A 428 6.43 8.70 30.73
N ASP A 429 6.69 9.83 31.39
CA ASP A 429 8.03 10.17 31.90
C ASP A 429 8.58 9.08 32.83
N ASP A 430 7.71 8.40 33.60
CA ASP A 430 8.07 7.28 34.46
C ASP A 430 8.59 6.07 33.69
N GLN A 431 8.01 5.77 32.52
CA GLN A 431 8.45 4.69 31.65
C GLN A 431 9.83 4.99 31.05
N LEU A 432 10.02 6.22 30.57
CA LEU A 432 11.32 6.68 30.05
C LEU A 432 12.37 6.68 31.15
N PHE A 433 12.04 7.23 32.35
CA PHE A 433 12.92 7.23 33.51
C PHE A 433 13.34 5.81 33.91
N TYR A 434 12.41 4.86 33.93
CA TYR A 434 12.70 3.46 34.24
C TYR A 434 13.68 2.83 33.26
N CYS A 435 13.49 3.05 31.96
CA CYS A 435 14.41 2.57 30.92
C CYS A 435 15.79 3.22 31.05
N ARG A 436 15.82 4.56 31.21
CA ARG A 436 17.08 5.32 31.33
C ARG A 436 17.85 4.96 32.61
N SER A 437 17.17 4.67 33.72
CA SER A 437 17.82 4.21 34.95
C SER A 437 18.51 2.85 34.81
N ARG A 438 18.21 2.10 33.74
CA ARG A 438 18.87 0.85 33.34
C ARG A 438 19.93 1.01 32.26
N GLY A 439 20.32 2.24 31.94
CA GLY A 439 21.39 2.56 31.02
C GLY A 439 20.99 2.65 29.55
N LEU A 440 19.67 2.60 29.24
CA LEU A 440 19.20 2.83 27.87
C LEU A 440 19.26 4.32 27.55
N SER A 441 19.60 4.67 26.31
CA SER A 441 19.37 6.01 25.80
C SER A 441 17.87 6.32 25.75
N GLU A 442 17.49 7.58 25.67
CA GLU A 442 16.08 7.95 25.53
C GLU A 442 15.50 7.43 24.23
N GLU A 443 16.28 7.49 23.17
CA GLU A 443 15.92 6.99 21.85
C GLU A 443 15.70 5.47 21.86
N ASP A 444 16.60 4.69 22.47
CA ASP A 444 16.43 3.23 22.62
C ASP A 444 15.19 2.90 23.46
N ALA A 445 14.91 3.66 24.51
CA ALA A 445 13.75 3.49 25.35
C ALA A 445 12.44 3.69 24.54
N VAL A 446 12.38 4.75 23.75
CA VAL A 446 11.24 5.04 22.86
C VAL A 446 11.07 3.93 21.82
N ASN A 447 12.15 3.50 21.19
CA ASN A 447 12.13 2.42 20.20
C ASN A 447 11.59 1.11 20.80
N ILE A 448 11.99 0.74 22.00
CA ILE A 448 11.49 -0.46 22.69
C ILE A 448 9.99 -0.34 22.97
N ILE A 449 9.53 0.80 23.47
CA ILE A 449 8.11 1.04 23.79
C ILE A 449 7.27 0.97 22.50
N VAL A 450 7.69 1.65 21.43
CA VAL A 450 6.99 1.69 20.14
C VAL A 450 6.95 0.30 19.50
N ASN A 451 8.07 -0.43 19.49
CA ASN A 451 8.09 -1.79 18.96
C ASN A 451 7.18 -2.74 19.76
N GLY A 452 7.13 -2.57 21.07
CA GLY A 452 6.19 -3.29 21.93
C GLY A 452 4.73 -2.99 21.60
N PHE A 453 4.40 -1.72 21.38
CA PHE A 453 3.07 -1.25 20.98
C PHE A 453 2.62 -1.80 19.61
N CYS A 454 3.53 -1.89 18.64
CA CYS A 454 3.27 -2.38 17.29
C CYS A 454 3.33 -3.90 17.15
N LYS A 455 3.77 -4.64 18.16
CA LYS A 455 4.06 -6.09 18.11
C LYS A 455 2.93 -6.91 17.52
N ALA A 456 1.67 -6.57 17.84
CA ALA A 456 0.50 -7.32 17.35
C ALA A 456 0.38 -7.27 15.82
N VAL A 457 0.76 -6.15 15.19
CA VAL A 457 0.73 -5.97 13.74
C VAL A 457 1.96 -6.60 13.08
N PHE A 458 3.15 -6.40 13.66
CA PHE A 458 4.40 -6.95 13.08
C PHE A 458 4.42 -8.47 13.01
N LYS A 459 3.70 -9.16 13.88
CA LYS A 459 3.56 -10.63 13.81
C LYS A 459 2.86 -11.15 12.56
N GLU A 460 2.05 -10.31 11.92
CA GLU A 460 1.30 -10.68 10.72
C GLU A 460 2.11 -10.49 9.44
N LEU A 461 3.27 -9.81 9.53
CA LEU A 461 4.22 -9.65 8.43
C LEU A 461 5.16 -10.87 8.33
N PRO A 462 5.62 -11.23 7.13
CA PRO A 462 6.80 -12.07 6.97
C PRO A 462 8.01 -11.49 7.71
N MET A 463 8.90 -12.36 8.22
CA MET A 463 9.96 -11.96 9.16
C MET A 463 10.87 -10.87 8.59
N GLU A 464 11.28 -10.97 7.33
CA GLU A 464 12.16 -9.99 6.67
C GLU A 464 11.50 -8.60 6.63
N PHE A 465 10.21 -8.56 6.36
CA PHE A 465 9.43 -7.30 6.28
C PHE A 465 9.07 -6.74 7.66
N ALA A 466 8.92 -7.61 8.65
CA ALA A 466 8.77 -7.17 10.03
C ALA A 466 10.03 -6.43 10.53
N VAL A 467 11.22 -6.92 10.18
CA VAL A 467 12.49 -6.26 10.50
C VAL A 467 12.62 -4.93 9.74
N GLU A 468 12.26 -4.90 8.45
CA GLU A 468 12.25 -3.66 7.66
C GLU A 468 11.30 -2.62 8.29
N ALA A 469 10.07 -3.02 8.62
CA ALA A 469 9.09 -2.15 9.25
C ALA A 469 9.60 -1.60 10.60
N GLN A 470 10.25 -2.41 11.42
CA GLN A 470 10.85 -1.97 12.68
C GLN A 470 11.95 -0.92 12.47
N ASN A 471 12.83 -1.14 11.48
CA ASN A 471 13.89 -0.20 11.14
C ASN A 471 13.32 1.13 10.61
N LEU A 472 12.29 1.08 9.76
CA LEU A 472 11.62 2.27 9.25
C LEU A 472 10.95 3.08 10.36
N MET A 473 10.33 2.40 11.32
CA MET A 473 9.72 3.06 12.49
C MET A 473 10.77 3.78 13.33
N SER A 474 11.91 3.15 13.59
CA SER A 474 13.01 3.76 14.35
C SER A 474 13.54 5.01 13.66
N VAL A 475 13.84 4.94 12.36
CA VAL A 475 14.32 6.09 11.56
C VAL A 475 13.28 7.22 11.50
N SER A 476 12.00 6.88 11.37
CA SER A 476 10.91 7.88 11.30
C SER A 476 10.66 8.59 12.63
N LEU A 477 11.16 8.06 13.73
CA LEU A 477 11.02 8.62 15.08
C LEU A 477 12.30 9.32 15.58
N GLU A 478 13.39 9.30 14.82
CA GLU A 478 14.61 10.04 15.16
C GLU A 478 14.29 11.54 15.34
N GLY A 479 14.73 12.09 16.45
CA GLY A 479 14.45 13.50 16.81
C GLY A 479 13.01 13.80 17.21
N ALA A 480 12.12 12.79 17.34
CA ALA A 480 10.74 12.99 17.75
C ALA A 480 10.57 13.24 19.26
N VAL A 481 11.58 12.93 20.03
CA VAL A 481 11.66 13.13 21.49
C VAL A 481 12.62 14.26 21.77
N GLY A 482 12.09 15.48 21.95
CA GLY A 482 12.83 16.71 22.23
C GLY A 482 11.92 17.87 22.54
#